data_1f41e3c94cb96848d475d51b03fc0f09
#
_entry.id   1f41e3c94cb96848d475d51b03fc0f09
#
_cell.length_a   1.000
_cell.length_b   1.000
_cell.length_c   1.000
_cell.angle_alpha   90.00
_cell.angle_beta   90.00
_cell.angle_gamma   90.00
#
_symmetry.space_group_name_H-M   'P 1'
#
loop_
_entity.id
_entity.type
_entity.pdbx_description
1 polymer ?
#
loop_
_entity_poly.entity_id
_entity_poly.type
_entity_poly.pdbx_seq_one_letter_code
_entity_poly.pdbx_strand_id
1 'polypeptide(L)'
;MTTARRTTAGTTRAQRPHVVITGASSGIGQATAEALAAQGAKLVLAARGVEALEQVAQICRRHGAKVLVVPTDVKDADAVRALAEQAQAFLGHVDLWFSNVGVGAVGKFQDVPIEASDAVVQANLLGHMHDAHAAVQIFLTQERGILVNMISMGGFAATPYAAAYSASKYGQRGFSEALRAELADHPHIHVCDVYPYFVDSPGLAHGANYTGRRIDGPPPMLDPRRVARAVVRLLRRPRNTVVIGPAVGAMRVVHALAPNAFAAGMGRFFGRYLARAPRAAVAPGNVFQPPLSPGGVDGGLRRRAQRTELATQVAAVGAVAALATVAVIAWRRSRR
;
A
#
# COMPACT_ATOMS: atom_id res chain seq x y z
N MET A 1 41.71 44.59 -23.14
CA MET A 1 41.38 43.79 -21.93
C MET A 1 40.04 43.13 -22.11
N THR A 2 40.07 41.86 -22.50
CA THR A 2 38.87 41.11 -22.90
C THR A 2 38.50 40.15 -21.77
N THR A 3 37.40 40.42 -21.08
CA THR A 3 36.88 39.56 -20.01
C THR A 3 36.16 38.36 -20.59
N ALA A 4 36.76 37.20 -20.41
CA ALA A 4 36.15 35.92 -20.77
C ALA A 4 35.00 35.59 -19.82
N ARG A 5 33.77 35.52 -20.33
CA ARG A 5 32.60 34.96 -19.66
C ARG A 5 32.76 33.43 -19.55
N ARG A 6 32.93 32.93 -18.35
CA ARG A 6 32.79 31.53 -18.01
C ARG A 6 31.31 31.19 -17.90
N THR A 7 30.75 30.61 -18.93
CA THR A 7 29.47 29.90 -18.89
C THR A 7 29.71 28.46 -18.44
N THR A 8 29.51 28.16 -17.18
CA THR A 8 29.36 26.80 -16.68
C THR A 8 27.88 26.50 -16.43
N ALA A 9 27.17 26.22 -17.49
CA ALA A 9 25.86 25.52 -17.35
C ALA A 9 26.13 24.03 -17.19
N GLY A 10 26.46 23.62 -15.98
CA GLY A 10 26.44 22.21 -15.60
C GLY A 10 24.99 21.76 -15.53
N THR A 11 24.48 21.14 -16.59
CA THR A 11 23.26 20.32 -16.53
C THR A 11 23.53 19.17 -15.57
N THR A 12 23.07 19.31 -14.32
CA THR A 12 23.01 18.21 -13.36
C THR A 12 22.13 17.13 -13.97
N ARG A 13 22.78 16.11 -14.53
CA ARG A 13 22.13 14.90 -15.01
C ARG A 13 21.31 14.36 -13.85
N ALA A 14 19.97 14.42 -13.96
CA ALA A 14 19.08 13.95 -12.93
C ALA A 14 19.52 12.54 -12.51
N GLN A 15 19.95 12.40 -11.27
CA GLN A 15 20.49 11.14 -10.78
C GLN A 15 19.39 10.10 -10.87
N ARG A 16 19.67 8.98 -11.53
CA ARG A 16 18.69 7.90 -11.74
C ARG A 16 18.41 7.25 -10.38
N PRO A 17 17.15 7.16 -9.92
CA PRO A 17 16.88 6.62 -8.60
C PRO A 17 17.15 5.12 -8.53
N HIS A 18 17.67 4.66 -7.41
CA HIS A 18 17.95 3.27 -7.06
C HIS A 18 16.92 2.80 -6.05
N VAL A 19 16.04 1.88 -6.45
CA VAL A 19 14.84 1.56 -5.68
C VAL A 19 14.66 0.06 -5.52
N VAL A 20 14.32 -0.36 -4.29
CA VAL A 20 13.84 -1.70 -3.96
C VAL A 20 12.33 -1.66 -3.82
N ILE A 21 11.60 -2.61 -4.41
CA ILE A 21 10.15 -2.72 -4.32
C ILE A 21 9.78 -4.15 -3.93
N THR A 22 9.22 -4.34 -2.75
CA THR A 22 8.58 -5.62 -2.38
C THR A 22 7.11 -5.61 -2.79
N GLY A 23 6.56 -6.79 -3.10
CA GLY A 23 5.22 -6.87 -3.68
C GLY A 23 5.12 -6.25 -5.09
N ALA A 24 6.19 -6.37 -5.88
CA ALA A 24 6.33 -5.73 -7.17
C ALA A 24 5.58 -6.42 -8.32
N SER A 25 5.05 -7.63 -8.13
CA SER A 25 4.50 -8.48 -9.19
C SER A 25 3.15 -8.04 -9.75
N SER A 26 2.45 -7.09 -9.12
CA SER A 26 1.14 -6.61 -9.58
C SER A 26 0.73 -5.28 -8.93
N GLY A 27 -0.40 -4.72 -9.36
CA GLY A 27 -1.10 -3.61 -8.74
C GLY A 27 -0.24 -2.37 -8.53
N ILE A 28 -0.19 -1.88 -7.29
CA ILE A 28 0.53 -0.66 -6.92
C ILE A 28 2.05 -0.85 -7.09
N GLY A 29 2.58 -2.03 -6.73
CA GLY A 29 4.01 -2.33 -6.85
C GLY A 29 4.47 -2.29 -8.30
N GLN A 30 3.75 -2.99 -9.20
CA GLN A 30 4.00 -2.95 -10.65
C GLN A 30 3.87 -1.53 -11.20
N ALA A 31 2.79 -0.82 -10.88
CA ALA A 31 2.59 0.56 -11.34
C ALA A 31 3.71 1.50 -10.89
N THR A 32 4.26 1.28 -9.69
CA THR A 32 5.39 2.04 -9.16
C THR A 32 6.68 1.69 -9.89
N ALA A 33 6.93 0.42 -10.15
CA ALA A 33 8.08 -0.03 -10.92
C ALA A 33 8.08 0.56 -12.34
N GLU A 34 6.94 0.51 -13.04
CA GLU A 34 6.78 1.09 -14.38
C GLU A 34 7.01 2.62 -14.37
N ALA A 35 6.45 3.33 -13.38
CA ALA A 35 6.59 4.78 -13.28
C ALA A 35 8.05 5.21 -12.98
N LEU A 36 8.81 4.41 -12.23
CA LEU A 36 10.23 4.62 -11.97
C LEU A 36 11.09 4.23 -13.17
N ALA A 37 10.75 3.15 -13.85
CA ALA A 37 11.42 2.72 -15.07
C ALA A 37 11.39 3.79 -16.15
N ALA A 38 10.27 4.49 -16.33
CA ALA A 38 10.13 5.61 -17.24
C ALA A 38 11.05 6.81 -16.89
N GLN A 39 11.60 6.86 -15.65
CA GLN A 39 12.61 7.85 -15.23
C GLN A 39 14.04 7.30 -15.32
N GLY A 40 14.23 6.10 -15.88
CA GLY A 40 15.51 5.46 -16.03
C GLY A 40 16.10 4.89 -14.73
N ALA A 41 15.26 4.56 -13.74
CA ALA A 41 15.67 4.00 -12.46
C ALA A 41 16.44 2.69 -12.59
N LYS A 42 17.26 2.38 -11.57
CA LYS A 42 17.74 1.03 -11.25
C LYS A 42 16.79 0.39 -10.24
N LEU A 43 16.25 -0.78 -10.54
CA LEU A 43 15.18 -1.39 -9.77
C LEU A 43 15.58 -2.78 -9.28
N VAL A 44 15.28 -3.08 -8.02
CA VAL A 44 15.21 -4.44 -7.49
C VAL A 44 13.74 -4.74 -7.22
N LEU A 45 13.21 -5.75 -7.90
CA LEU A 45 11.82 -6.16 -7.79
C LEU A 45 11.73 -7.47 -7.02
N ALA A 46 10.95 -7.48 -5.94
CA ALA A 46 10.80 -8.62 -5.08
C ALA A 46 9.33 -9.02 -4.87
N ALA A 47 9.02 -10.29 -4.98
CA ALA A 47 7.78 -10.96 -4.63
C ALA A 47 7.97 -12.48 -4.67
N ARG A 48 6.93 -13.24 -4.27
CA ARG A 48 7.00 -14.72 -4.26
C ARG A 48 6.96 -15.36 -5.65
N GLY A 49 6.18 -14.81 -6.57
CA GLY A 49 5.95 -15.37 -7.91
C GLY A 49 7.00 -14.88 -8.92
N VAL A 50 7.88 -15.78 -9.38
CA VAL A 50 8.99 -15.47 -10.28
C VAL A 50 8.50 -15.01 -11.65
N GLU A 51 7.55 -15.74 -12.24
CA GLU A 51 7.04 -15.48 -13.58
C GLU A 51 6.38 -14.09 -13.68
N ALA A 52 5.57 -13.74 -12.68
CA ALA A 52 4.91 -12.44 -12.61
C ALA A 52 5.93 -11.30 -12.41
N LEU A 53 6.98 -11.52 -11.59
CA LEU A 53 8.07 -10.56 -11.43
C LEU A 53 8.84 -10.35 -12.72
N GLU A 54 9.16 -11.42 -13.43
CA GLU A 54 9.93 -11.33 -14.67
C GLU A 54 9.13 -10.60 -15.77
N GLN A 55 7.81 -10.80 -15.85
CA GLN A 55 6.94 -10.03 -16.73
C GLN A 55 7.03 -8.54 -16.45
N VAL A 56 6.96 -8.14 -15.17
CA VAL A 56 7.11 -6.72 -14.77
C VAL A 56 8.52 -6.22 -15.09
N ALA A 57 9.56 -7.01 -14.82
CA ALA A 57 10.94 -6.67 -15.14
C ALA A 57 11.14 -6.41 -16.63
N GLN A 58 10.56 -7.23 -17.50
CA GLN A 58 10.61 -7.04 -18.94
C GLN A 58 9.92 -5.73 -19.38
N ILE A 59 8.78 -5.39 -18.78
CA ILE A 59 8.11 -4.10 -19.01
C ILE A 59 9.06 -2.95 -18.63
N CYS A 60 9.64 -3.02 -17.42
CA CYS A 60 10.55 -1.98 -16.94
C CYS A 60 11.82 -1.86 -17.80
N ARG A 61 12.40 -2.98 -18.25
CA ARG A 61 13.57 -2.98 -19.15
C ARG A 61 13.26 -2.34 -20.50
N ARG A 62 12.06 -2.57 -21.06
CA ARG A 62 11.62 -1.88 -22.29
C ARG A 62 11.51 -0.35 -22.12
N HIS A 63 11.28 0.13 -20.92
CA HIS A 63 11.34 1.56 -20.56
C HIS A 63 12.75 2.06 -20.23
N GLY A 64 13.80 1.24 -20.42
CA GLY A 64 15.19 1.63 -20.22
C GLY A 64 15.72 1.48 -18.79
N ALA A 65 14.97 0.87 -17.89
CA ALA A 65 15.45 0.58 -16.53
C ALA A 65 16.41 -0.60 -16.49
N LYS A 66 17.38 -0.56 -15.56
CA LYS A 66 18.14 -1.76 -15.16
C LYS A 66 17.39 -2.45 -14.04
N VAL A 67 17.09 -3.74 -14.18
CA VAL A 67 16.23 -4.48 -13.25
C VAL A 67 16.88 -5.78 -12.83
N LEU A 68 16.94 -5.98 -11.50
CA LEU A 68 17.23 -7.26 -10.84
C LEU A 68 15.90 -7.80 -10.28
N VAL A 69 15.62 -9.07 -10.52
CA VAL A 69 14.50 -9.82 -9.94
C VAL A 69 15.02 -10.69 -8.83
N VAL A 70 14.42 -10.58 -7.63
CA VAL A 70 14.78 -11.38 -6.46
C VAL A 70 13.51 -12.01 -5.88
N PRO A 71 13.27 -13.30 -6.11
CA PRO A 71 12.15 -14.01 -5.48
C PRO A 71 12.28 -13.97 -3.96
N THR A 72 11.27 -13.42 -3.28
CA THR A 72 11.32 -13.17 -1.83
C THR A 72 9.94 -13.35 -1.21
N ASP A 73 9.85 -14.16 -0.16
CA ASP A 73 8.70 -14.11 0.76
C ASP A 73 9.09 -13.21 1.96
N VAL A 74 8.44 -12.08 2.10
CA VAL A 74 8.73 -11.12 3.18
C VAL A 74 8.44 -11.68 4.58
N LYS A 75 7.71 -12.79 4.69
CA LYS A 75 7.49 -13.48 5.98
C LYS A 75 8.77 -14.12 6.51
N ASP A 76 9.72 -14.42 5.63
CA ASP A 76 11.03 -14.97 5.95
C ASP A 76 12.04 -13.83 6.08
N ALA A 77 12.53 -13.60 7.30
CA ALA A 77 13.49 -12.54 7.61
C ALA A 77 14.87 -12.79 6.94
N ASP A 78 15.25 -14.04 6.77
CA ASP A 78 16.52 -14.40 6.12
C ASP A 78 16.44 -14.14 4.61
N ALA A 79 15.31 -14.44 3.98
CA ALA A 79 15.07 -14.12 2.59
C ALA A 79 15.09 -12.58 2.35
N VAL A 80 14.56 -11.77 3.28
CA VAL A 80 14.62 -10.31 3.17
C VAL A 80 16.04 -9.79 3.39
N ARG A 81 16.82 -10.41 4.26
CA ARG A 81 18.26 -10.12 4.45
C ARG A 81 19.05 -10.38 3.16
N ALA A 82 18.84 -11.54 2.56
CA ALA A 82 19.45 -11.88 1.27
C ALA A 82 19.02 -10.94 0.12
N LEU A 83 17.76 -10.49 0.13
CA LEU A 83 17.29 -9.44 -0.78
C LEU A 83 18.07 -8.14 -0.60
N ALA A 84 18.31 -7.72 0.64
CA ALA A 84 19.04 -6.47 0.94
C ALA A 84 20.51 -6.56 0.45
N GLU A 85 21.18 -7.66 0.68
CA GLU A 85 22.55 -7.90 0.20
C GLU A 85 22.64 -7.84 -1.33
N GLN A 86 21.73 -8.55 -2.02
CA GLN A 86 21.67 -8.52 -3.48
C GLN A 86 21.31 -7.12 -4.02
N ALA A 87 20.43 -6.41 -3.33
CA ALA A 87 20.07 -5.05 -3.68
C ALA A 87 21.28 -4.10 -3.56
N GLN A 88 22.05 -4.15 -2.47
CA GLN A 88 23.26 -3.36 -2.31
C GLN A 88 24.30 -3.68 -3.38
N ALA A 89 24.56 -4.96 -3.64
CA ALA A 89 25.53 -5.40 -4.65
C ALA A 89 25.14 -4.89 -6.06
N PHE A 90 23.86 -4.95 -6.41
CA PHE A 90 23.36 -4.52 -7.71
C PHE A 90 23.23 -3.00 -7.82
N LEU A 91 22.64 -2.32 -6.82
CA LEU A 91 22.35 -0.89 -6.89
C LEU A 91 23.57 -0.01 -6.53
N GLY A 92 24.43 -0.45 -5.62
CA GLY A 92 25.53 0.31 -5.01
C GLY A 92 25.08 1.17 -3.83
N HIS A 93 23.88 1.75 -3.91
CA HIS A 93 23.16 2.45 -2.82
C HIS A 93 21.66 2.31 -3.03
N VAL A 94 20.85 2.59 -2.01
CA VAL A 94 19.39 2.50 -2.08
C VAL A 94 18.80 3.86 -1.72
N ASP A 95 18.16 4.54 -2.66
CA ASP A 95 17.50 5.84 -2.41
C ASP A 95 16.11 5.63 -1.76
N LEU A 96 15.40 4.57 -2.15
CA LEU A 96 14.08 4.28 -1.63
C LEU A 96 13.85 2.76 -1.54
N TRP A 97 13.34 2.32 -0.38
CA TRP A 97 12.79 0.97 -0.19
C TRP A 97 11.27 1.07 -0.05
N PHE A 98 10.54 0.48 -0.99
CA PHE A 98 9.10 0.47 -0.98
C PHE A 98 8.56 -0.88 -0.47
N SER A 99 8.19 -0.92 0.80
CA SER A 99 7.51 -2.03 1.43
C SER A 99 6.03 -2.00 1.06
N ASN A 100 5.60 -2.87 0.12
CA ASN A 100 4.28 -2.79 -0.50
C ASN A 100 3.52 -4.13 -0.45
N VAL A 101 4.09 -5.16 0.13
CA VAL A 101 3.38 -6.44 0.27
C VAL A 101 2.10 -6.24 1.08
N GLY A 102 1.00 -6.81 0.59
CA GLY A 102 -0.26 -6.79 1.31
C GLY A 102 -1.18 -7.90 0.84
N VAL A 103 -1.71 -8.66 1.81
CA VAL A 103 -2.73 -9.67 1.61
C VAL A 103 -3.91 -9.38 2.52
N GLY A 104 -5.08 -9.89 2.17
CA GLY A 104 -6.29 -9.71 2.99
C GLY A 104 -7.09 -10.99 3.07
N ALA A 105 -7.76 -11.18 4.21
CA ALA A 105 -8.80 -12.19 4.41
C ALA A 105 -10.07 -11.48 4.85
N VAL A 106 -11.17 -11.71 4.13
CA VAL A 106 -12.47 -11.06 4.37
C VAL A 106 -13.49 -12.10 4.78
N GLY A 107 -14.08 -11.92 5.93
CA GLY A 107 -15.12 -12.78 6.53
C GLY A 107 -15.43 -12.29 7.95
N LYS A 108 -16.48 -12.81 8.58
CA LYS A 108 -16.64 -12.60 10.02
C LYS A 108 -15.49 -13.28 10.73
N PHE A 109 -15.01 -12.71 11.82
CA PHE A 109 -13.80 -13.18 12.49
C PHE A 109 -13.86 -14.68 12.84
N GLN A 110 -14.99 -15.13 13.35
CA GLN A 110 -15.21 -16.52 13.70
C GLN A 110 -15.32 -17.48 12.50
N ASP A 111 -15.58 -16.95 11.30
CA ASP A 111 -15.75 -17.72 10.07
C ASP A 111 -14.45 -17.78 9.22
N VAL A 112 -13.45 -16.96 9.59
CA VAL A 112 -12.12 -16.95 8.96
C VAL A 112 -11.21 -17.94 9.69
N PRO A 113 -10.58 -18.91 9.01
CA PRO A 113 -9.57 -19.76 9.63
C PRO A 113 -8.48 -18.94 10.32
N ILE A 114 -8.08 -19.36 11.53
CA ILE A 114 -7.08 -18.61 12.29
C ILE A 114 -5.75 -18.52 11.56
N GLU A 115 -5.38 -19.58 10.83
CA GLU A 115 -4.16 -19.64 10.01
C GLU A 115 -4.16 -18.58 8.90
N ALA A 116 -5.33 -18.25 8.35
CA ALA A 116 -5.45 -17.17 7.37
C ALA A 116 -5.28 -15.79 8.03
N SER A 117 -5.78 -15.63 9.26
CA SER A 117 -5.58 -14.41 10.05
C SER A 117 -4.11 -14.22 10.43
N ASP A 118 -3.44 -15.28 10.87
CA ASP A 118 -2.01 -15.30 11.20
C ASP A 118 -1.16 -14.96 9.97
N ALA A 119 -1.45 -15.60 8.84
CA ALA A 119 -0.73 -15.34 7.59
C ALA A 119 -0.91 -13.88 7.10
N VAL A 120 -2.08 -13.26 7.32
CA VAL A 120 -2.30 -11.83 7.04
C VAL A 120 -1.41 -10.96 7.94
N VAL A 121 -1.32 -11.24 9.22
CA VAL A 121 -0.48 -10.48 10.17
C VAL A 121 1.00 -10.68 9.85
N GLN A 122 1.41 -11.92 9.57
CA GLN A 122 2.78 -12.23 9.18
C GLN A 122 3.21 -11.47 7.91
N ALA A 123 2.41 -11.50 6.86
CA ALA A 123 2.77 -10.84 5.61
C ALA A 123 2.70 -9.30 5.71
N ASN A 124 1.62 -8.78 6.32
CA ASN A 124 1.39 -7.33 6.33
C ASN A 124 2.17 -6.61 7.42
N LEU A 125 2.31 -7.16 8.61
CA LEU A 125 2.99 -6.48 9.73
C LEU A 125 4.44 -6.95 9.86
N LEU A 126 4.66 -8.25 10.10
CA LEU A 126 6.02 -8.75 10.29
C LEU A 126 6.86 -8.61 9.03
N GLY A 127 6.30 -8.89 7.84
CA GLY A 127 6.99 -8.69 6.57
C GLY A 127 7.43 -7.24 6.35
N HIS A 128 6.61 -6.25 6.73
CA HIS A 128 7.02 -4.83 6.67
C HIS A 128 8.08 -4.49 7.71
N MET A 129 8.07 -5.12 8.89
CA MET A 129 9.13 -4.96 9.88
C MET A 129 10.45 -5.56 9.39
N HIS A 130 10.42 -6.71 8.71
CA HIS A 130 11.62 -7.31 8.08
C HIS A 130 12.19 -6.39 6.99
N ASP A 131 11.33 -5.87 6.08
CA ASP A 131 11.71 -4.88 5.07
C ASP A 131 12.33 -3.63 5.70
N ALA A 132 11.70 -3.09 6.75
CA ALA A 132 12.18 -1.91 7.45
C ALA A 132 13.53 -2.15 8.13
N HIS A 133 13.70 -3.30 8.80
CA HIS A 133 14.95 -3.65 9.46
C HIS A 133 16.11 -3.72 8.47
N ALA A 134 15.91 -4.37 7.33
CA ALA A 134 16.92 -4.46 6.28
C ALA A 134 17.22 -3.08 5.64
N ALA A 135 16.19 -2.31 5.33
CA ALA A 135 16.33 -0.99 4.72
C ALA A 135 17.05 0.01 5.65
N VAL A 136 16.67 0.04 6.94
CA VAL A 136 17.26 0.98 7.92
C VAL A 136 18.75 0.71 8.14
N GLN A 137 19.19 -0.55 8.17
CA GLN A 137 20.63 -0.86 8.27
C GLN A 137 21.43 -0.29 7.08
N ILE A 138 20.88 -0.41 5.86
CA ILE A 138 21.47 0.19 4.67
C ILE A 138 21.49 1.72 4.80
N PHE A 139 20.37 2.32 5.23
CA PHE A 139 20.24 3.78 5.32
C PHE A 139 21.13 4.38 6.39
N LEU A 140 21.32 3.72 7.53
CA LEU A 140 22.26 4.15 8.57
C LEU A 140 23.70 4.13 8.06
N THR A 141 24.09 3.09 7.32
CA THR A 141 25.46 3.00 6.74
C THR A 141 25.70 4.08 5.68
N GLN A 142 24.69 4.43 4.88
CA GLN A 142 24.81 5.46 3.82
C GLN A 142 24.32 6.85 4.25
N GLU A 143 23.90 7.01 5.51
CA GLU A 143 23.42 8.24 6.17
C GLU A 143 22.20 8.89 5.48
N ARG A 144 21.51 8.17 4.63
CA ARG A 144 20.34 8.65 3.89
C ARG A 144 19.46 7.50 3.39
N GLY A 145 18.19 7.77 3.17
CA GLY A 145 17.28 6.83 2.52
C GLY A 145 15.83 7.09 2.85
N ILE A 146 14.94 6.49 2.08
CA ILE A 146 13.51 6.65 2.24
C ILE A 146 12.85 5.27 2.31
N LEU A 147 12.35 4.92 3.50
CA LEU A 147 11.45 3.78 3.66
C LEU A 147 10.02 4.24 3.38
N VAL A 148 9.33 3.58 2.47
CA VAL A 148 7.91 3.84 2.20
C VAL A 148 7.09 2.61 2.58
N ASN A 149 6.17 2.76 3.53
CA ASN A 149 5.25 1.72 3.94
C ASN A 149 3.88 1.91 3.27
N MET A 150 3.42 0.89 2.54
CA MET A 150 2.05 0.84 2.01
C MET A 150 1.11 0.36 3.10
N ILE A 151 0.51 1.29 3.80
CA ILE A 151 -0.45 0.97 4.85
C ILE A 151 -1.85 0.76 4.24
N SER A 152 -2.76 1.64 4.44
CA SER A 152 -4.15 1.72 3.95
C SER A 152 -4.92 2.70 4.82
N MET A 153 -6.08 3.16 4.36
CA MET A 153 -7.08 3.79 5.25
C MET A 153 -7.40 2.92 6.47
N GLY A 154 -7.26 1.59 6.35
CA GLY A 154 -7.41 0.62 7.45
C GLY A 154 -6.45 0.82 8.62
N GLY A 155 -5.38 1.63 8.49
CA GLY A 155 -4.52 2.08 9.59
C GLY A 155 -5.07 3.26 10.40
N PHE A 156 -6.16 3.90 9.93
CA PHE A 156 -6.89 4.96 10.68
C PHE A 156 -8.26 4.51 11.14
N ALA A 157 -8.91 3.64 10.37
CA ALA A 157 -10.28 3.21 10.65
C ALA A 157 -10.41 1.71 10.33
N ALA A 158 -10.72 0.91 11.34
CA ALA A 158 -10.85 -0.53 11.18
C ALA A 158 -11.94 -0.88 10.17
N THR A 159 -11.63 -1.85 9.31
CA THR A 159 -12.56 -2.36 8.30
C THR A 159 -13.29 -3.58 8.87
N PRO A 160 -14.60 -3.55 9.08
CA PRO A 160 -15.37 -4.72 9.48
C PRO A 160 -15.22 -5.86 8.48
N TYR A 161 -15.31 -7.09 8.94
CA TYR A 161 -15.07 -8.32 8.17
C TYR A 161 -13.60 -8.50 7.72
N ALA A 162 -12.67 -7.68 8.21
CA ALA A 162 -11.25 -7.79 7.93
C ALA A 162 -10.43 -7.48 9.18
N ALA A 163 -10.71 -8.21 10.29
CA ALA A 163 -10.14 -7.92 11.60
C ALA A 163 -8.62 -8.05 11.63
N ALA A 164 -8.06 -9.17 11.16
CA ALA A 164 -6.61 -9.38 11.10
C ALA A 164 -5.91 -8.37 10.19
N TYR A 165 -6.52 -8.04 9.04
CA TYR A 165 -6.02 -6.99 8.15
C TYR A 165 -5.98 -5.63 8.87
N SER A 166 -7.07 -5.25 9.53
CA SER A 166 -7.13 -4.00 10.30
C SER A 166 -6.07 -3.95 11.39
N ALA A 167 -5.94 -5.02 12.18
CA ALA A 167 -4.91 -5.14 13.21
C ALA A 167 -3.50 -4.95 12.61
N SER A 168 -3.20 -5.61 11.48
CA SER A 168 -1.92 -5.46 10.81
C SER A 168 -1.64 -4.03 10.34
N LYS A 169 -2.65 -3.31 9.81
CA LYS A 169 -2.49 -1.95 9.31
C LYS A 169 -2.39 -0.90 10.43
N TYR A 170 -3.07 -1.11 11.57
CA TYR A 170 -2.84 -0.32 12.78
C TYR A 170 -1.46 -0.58 13.37
N GLY A 171 -1.03 -1.85 13.41
CA GLY A 171 0.31 -2.23 13.83
C GLY A 171 1.41 -1.57 12.99
N GLN A 172 1.27 -1.58 11.65
CA GLN A 172 2.21 -0.89 10.75
C GLN A 172 2.32 0.61 11.07
N ARG A 173 1.18 1.27 11.34
CA ARG A 173 1.17 2.68 11.70
C ARG A 173 1.93 2.93 13.01
N GLY A 174 1.62 2.18 14.08
CA GLY A 174 2.30 2.31 15.36
C GLY A 174 3.80 2.04 15.24
N PHE A 175 4.17 0.99 14.49
CA PHE A 175 5.55 0.68 14.17
C PHE A 175 6.27 1.85 13.46
N SER A 176 5.66 2.42 12.43
CA SER A 176 6.25 3.56 11.70
C SER A 176 6.39 4.80 12.58
N GLU A 177 5.44 5.05 13.50
CA GLU A 177 5.51 6.17 14.44
C GLU A 177 6.69 6.01 15.41
N ALA A 178 6.89 4.82 15.96
CA ALA A 178 8.03 4.51 16.83
C ALA A 178 9.37 4.61 16.07
N LEU A 179 9.47 3.99 14.90
CA LEU A 179 10.69 4.00 14.09
C LEU A 179 11.11 5.42 13.67
N ARG A 180 10.15 6.31 13.37
CA ARG A 180 10.46 7.73 13.12
C ARG A 180 11.05 8.44 14.33
N ALA A 181 10.60 8.10 15.53
CA ALA A 181 11.14 8.68 16.76
C ALA A 181 12.57 8.19 17.02
N GLU A 182 12.83 6.90 16.79
CA GLU A 182 14.18 6.32 16.92
C GLU A 182 15.19 6.91 15.91
N LEU A 183 14.72 7.28 14.72
CA LEU A 183 15.56 7.85 13.65
C LEU A 183 15.60 9.39 13.65
N ALA A 184 15.15 10.05 14.72
CA ALA A 184 15.06 11.52 14.78
C ALA A 184 16.41 12.22 14.60
N ASP A 185 17.51 11.59 15.04
CA ASP A 185 18.87 12.13 14.89
C ASP A 185 19.47 11.91 13.50
N HIS A 186 18.72 11.27 12.57
CA HIS A 186 19.14 11.00 11.20
C HIS A 186 18.29 11.80 10.20
N PRO A 187 18.52 13.10 9.97
CA PRO A 187 17.63 14.01 9.24
C PRO A 187 17.44 13.65 7.75
N HIS A 188 18.29 12.80 7.19
CA HIS A 188 18.21 12.37 5.80
C HIS A 188 17.65 10.94 5.65
N ILE A 189 17.23 10.30 6.75
CA ILE A 189 16.51 9.02 6.73
C ILE A 189 15.04 9.30 7.01
N HIS A 190 14.18 8.90 6.08
CA HIS A 190 12.75 9.20 6.16
C HIS A 190 11.92 7.92 6.18
N VAL A 191 10.93 7.88 7.07
CA VAL A 191 9.90 6.82 7.10
C VAL A 191 8.57 7.43 6.68
N CYS A 192 8.07 7.02 5.52
CA CYS A 192 6.90 7.58 4.86
C CYS A 192 5.77 6.56 4.80
N ASP A 193 4.60 6.89 5.32
CA ASP A 193 3.42 6.04 5.29
C ASP A 193 2.43 6.51 4.23
N VAL A 194 1.96 5.59 3.40
CA VAL A 194 0.97 5.85 2.36
C VAL A 194 -0.36 5.18 2.72
N TYR A 195 -1.42 5.99 2.78
CA TYR A 195 -2.77 5.58 3.19
C TYR A 195 -3.76 5.77 2.02
N PRO A 196 -3.82 4.82 1.07
CA PRO A 196 -4.80 4.90 0.01
C PRO A 196 -6.19 4.47 0.49
N TYR A 197 -7.22 5.03 -0.17
CA TYR A 197 -8.56 4.48 -0.19
C TYR A 197 -8.58 3.15 -0.97
N PHE A 198 -9.75 2.56 -1.21
CA PHE A 198 -9.85 1.34 -2.04
C PHE A 198 -9.22 1.54 -3.42
N VAL A 199 -8.30 0.66 -3.78
CA VAL A 199 -7.53 0.71 -5.03
C VAL A 199 -7.99 -0.42 -5.93
N ASP A 200 -8.28 -0.12 -7.19
CA ASP A 200 -8.62 -1.09 -8.22
C ASP A 200 -7.37 -1.85 -8.67
N SER A 201 -6.92 -2.77 -7.85
CA SER A 201 -5.77 -3.62 -8.12
C SER A 201 -6.13 -5.10 -8.03
N PRO A 202 -5.37 -6.00 -8.66
CA PRO A 202 -5.59 -7.44 -8.57
C PRO A 202 -5.62 -7.96 -7.13
N GLY A 203 -4.90 -7.30 -6.20
CA GLY A 203 -4.84 -7.69 -4.80
C GLY A 203 -6.21 -7.78 -4.10
N LEU A 204 -7.18 -6.98 -4.51
CA LEU A 204 -8.55 -7.08 -3.95
C LEU A 204 -9.29 -8.33 -4.43
N ALA A 205 -9.10 -8.70 -5.70
CA ALA A 205 -9.72 -9.91 -6.28
C ALA A 205 -8.98 -11.19 -5.85
N HIS A 206 -7.68 -11.10 -5.59
CA HIS A 206 -6.85 -12.23 -5.17
C HIS A 206 -6.89 -12.49 -3.66
N GLY A 207 -7.44 -11.59 -2.86
CA GLY A 207 -7.56 -11.76 -1.40
C GLY A 207 -8.42 -12.97 -1.02
N ALA A 208 -8.18 -13.51 0.18
CA ALA A 208 -9.01 -14.57 0.73
C ALA A 208 -10.43 -14.05 0.99
N ASN A 209 -11.42 -14.84 0.61
CA ASN A 209 -12.83 -14.51 0.76
C ASN A 209 -13.58 -15.65 1.45
N TYR A 210 -13.94 -15.43 2.69
CA TYR A 210 -14.70 -16.37 3.52
C TYR A 210 -16.17 -15.92 3.71
N THR A 211 -16.60 -14.87 3.00
CA THR A 211 -17.98 -14.36 3.11
C THR A 211 -19.02 -15.14 2.31
N GLY A 212 -18.60 -15.95 1.36
CA GLY A 212 -19.50 -16.56 0.38
C GLY A 212 -20.17 -15.56 -0.57
N ARG A 213 -19.68 -14.30 -0.62
CA ARG A 213 -20.20 -13.19 -1.41
C ARG A 213 -19.10 -12.52 -2.23
N ARG A 214 -19.42 -11.98 -3.38
CA ARG A 214 -18.45 -11.25 -4.20
C ARG A 214 -18.10 -9.90 -3.57
N ILE A 215 -16.80 -9.63 -3.52
CA ILE A 215 -16.28 -8.39 -2.95
C ILE A 215 -15.75 -7.55 -4.10
N ASP A 216 -16.52 -6.55 -4.52
CA ASP A 216 -16.13 -5.63 -5.60
C ASP A 216 -15.53 -4.31 -5.06
N GLY A 217 -15.53 -4.11 -3.73
CA GLY A 217 -15.13 -2.84 -3.08
C GLY A 217 -16.13 -1.71 -3.31
N PRO A 218 -16.26 -0.77 -2.36
CA PRO A 218 -17.14 0.39 -2.53
C PRO A 218 -16.51 1.42 -3.47
N PRO A 219 -17.26 1.96 -4.45
CA PRO A 219 -16.81 3.08 -5.27
C PRO A 219 -16.71 4.39 -4.44
N PRO A 220 -15.93 5.41 -4.90
CA PRO A 220 -15.05 5.37 -6.07
C PRO A 220 -13.73 4.68 -5.77
N MET A 221 -13.26 3.80 -6.68
CA MET A 221 -11.98 3.12 -6.52
C MET A 221 -10.84 3.93 -7.16
N LEU A 222 -9.69 3.96 -6.50
CA LEU A 222 -8.51 4.65 -6.98
C LEU A 222 -7.80 3.86 -8.08
N ASP A 223 -7.20 4.58 -9.02
CA ASP A 223 -6.23 4.02 -9.97
C ASP A 223 -4.91 3.70 -9.24
N PRO A 224 -4.37 2.49 -9.36
CA PRO A 224 -3.06 2.13 -8.80
C PRO A 224 -1.95 3.10 -9.22
N ARG A 225 -2.01 3.62 -10.44
CA ARG A 225 -1.04 4.60 -10.96
C ARG A 225 -1.08 5.94 -10.22
N ARG A 226 -2.23 6.31 -9.62
CA ARG A 226 -2.34 7.49 -8.76
C ARG A 226 -1.54 7.29 -7.48
N VAL A 227 -1.59 6.09 -6.90
CA VAL A 227 -0.80 5.73 -5.72
C VAL A 227 0.68 5.68 -6.08
N ALA A 228 1.04 5.02 -7.17
CA ALA A 228 2.41 4.97 -7.68
C ALA A 228 3.03 6.37 -7.86
N ARG A 229 2.29 7.30 -8.47
CA ARG A 229 2.76 8.70 -8.60
C ARG A 229 2.99 9.39 -7.26
N ALA A 230 2.23 9.06 -6.23
CA ALA A 230 2.45 9.59 -4.89
C ALA A 230 3.72 9.03 -4.27
N VAL A 231 3.97 7.72 -4.40
CA VAL A 231 5.20 7.06 -3.95
C VAL A 231 6.43 7.66 -4.65
N VAL A 232 6.40 7.78 -5.98
CA VAL A 232 7.51 8.38 -6.76
C VAL A 232 7.82 9.82 -6.34
N ARG A 233 6.82 10.61 -5.96
CA ARG A 233 7.05 11.99 -5.46
C ARG A 233 7.83 12.01 -4.14
N LEU A 234 7.75 10.96 -3.32
CA LEU A 234 8.47 10.88 -2.05
C LEU A 234 9.98 10.88 -2.25
N LEU A 235 10.49 10.41 -3.38
CA LEU A 235 11.92 10.53 -3.72
C LEU A 235 12.44 11.97 -3.69
N ARG A 236 11.59 12.96 -4.01
CA ARG A 236 11.96 14.37 -4.06
C ARG A 236 11.43 15.16 -2.85
N ARG A 237 10.35 14.72 -2.26
CA ARG A 237 9.67 15.41 -1.15
C ARG A 237 9.13 14.38 -0.17
N PRO A 238 10.00 13.81 0.70
CA PRO A 238 9.58 12.89 1.75
C PRO A 238 8.53 13.52 2.65
N ARG A 239 7.53 12.73 3.07
CA ARG A 239 6.48 13.12 4.01
C ARG A 239 6.10 11.95 4.88
N ASN A 240 6.01 12.14 6.17
CA ASN A 240 5.65 11.09 7.12
C ASN A 240 4.28 10.45 6.84
N THR A 241 3.33 11.22 6.32
CA THR A 241 1.96 10.74 6.07
C THR A 241 1.46 11.24 4.72
N VAL A 242 1.09 10.32 3.85
CA VAL A 242 0.49 10.59 2.53
C VAL A 242 -0.87 9.93 2.44
N VAL A 243 -1.92 10.72 2.45
CA VAL A 243 -3.31 10.25 2.32
C VAL A 243 -3.77 10.38 0.87
N ILE A 244 -4.33 9.32 0.30
CA ILE A 244 -4.77 9.29 -1.09
C ILE A 244 -6.25 8.91 -1.17
N GLY A 245 -7.05 9.86 -1.60
CA GLY A 245 -8.51 9.75 -1.72
C GLY A 245 -9.25 10.69 -0.75
N PRO A 246 -10.31 11.35 -1.22
CA PRO A 246 -11.00 12.39 -0.43
C PRO A 246 -11.66 11.84 0.83
N ALA A 247 -12.15 10.61 0.80
CA ALA A 247 -12.85 9.99 1.93
C ALA A 247 -11.95 9.67 3.12
N VAL A 248 -10.65 9.40 2.90
CA VAL A 248 -9.75 8.93 3.98
C VAL A 248 -9.55 9.99 5.06
N GLY A 249 -9.37 11.26 4.66
CA GLY A 249 -9.23 12.36 5.61
C GLY A 249 -10.48 12.56 6.47
N ALA A 250 -11.66 12.55 5.84
CA ALA A 250 -12.93 12.65 6.54
C ALA A 250 -13.17 11.48 7.50
N MET A 251 -12.92 10.25 7.05
CA MET A 251 -13.03 9.04 7.87
C MET A 251 -12.11 9.08 9.09
N ARG A 252 -10.87 9.56 8.93
CA ARG A 252 -9.93 9.75 10.03
C ARG A 252 -10.48 10.68 11.11
N VAL A 253 -11.05 11.83 10.71
CA VAL A 253 -11.63 12.80 11.64
C VAL A 253 -12.85 12.22 12.34
N VAL A 254 -13.80 11.62 11.59
CA VAL A 254 -15.02 11.04 12.16
C VAL A 254 -14.68 9.90 13.13
N HIS A 255 -13.74 9.03 12.76
CA HIS A 255 -13.28 7.95 13.64
C HIS A 255 -12.62 8.49 14.92
N ALA A 256 -11.81 9.54 14.83
CA ALA A 256 -11.16 10.15 16.00
C ALA A 256 -12.18 10.78 16.97
N LEU A 257 -13.27 11.37 16.46
CA LEU A 257 -14.28 12.03 17.28
C LEU A 257 -15.33 11.07 17.86
N ALA A 258 -15.66 9.98 17.15
CA ALA A 258 -16.71 9.05 17.54
C ALA A 258 -16.40 7.60 17.12
N PRO A 259 -15.35 6.96 17.69
CA PRO A 259 -14.83 5.66 17.21
C PRO A 259 -15.89 4.56 17.25
N ASN A 260 -16.66 4.45 18.35
CA ASN A 260 -17.68 3.42 18.51
C ASN A 260 -18.87 3.60 17.56
N ALA A 261 -19.34 4.82 17.36
CA ALA A 261 -20.42 5.12 16.43
C ALA A 261 -19.98 4.87 14.97
N PHE A 262 -18.75 5.24 14.64
CA PHE A 262 -18.15 4.95 13.35
C PHE A 262 -18.05 3.44 13.09
N ALA A 263 -17.51 2.67 14.04
CA ALA A 263 -17.38 1.23 13.91
C ALA A 263 -18.75 0.54 13.75
N ALA A 264 -19.75 0.92 14.55
CA ALA A 264 -21.10 0.39 14.43
C ALA A 264 -21.76 0.74 13.09
N GLY A 265 -21.56 1.96 12.60
CA GLY A 265 -22.04 2.41 11.29
C GLY A 265 -21.42 1.62 10.14
N MET A 266 -20.11 1.45 10.17
CA MET A 266 -19.36 0.66 9.18
C MET A 266 -19.77 -0.81 9.21
N GLY A 267 -19.95 -1.41 10.39
CA GLY A 267 -20.44 -2.78 10.53
C GLY A 267 -21.80 -2.99 9.87
N ARG A 268 -22.76 -2.06 10.10
CA ARG A 268 -24.09 -2.10 9.47
C ARG A 268 -24.01 -1.90 7.95
N PHE A 269 -23.16 -0.98 7.51
CA PHE A 269 -22.94 -0.72 6.08
C PHE A 269 -22.40 -1.96 5.36
N PHE A 270 -21.29 -2.53 5.83
CA PHE A 270 -20.68 -3.72 5.23
C PHE A 270 -21.60 -4.94 5.32
N GLY A 271 -22.32 -5.11 6.43
CA GLY A 271 -23.31 -6.18 6.57
C GLY A 271 -24.41 -6.11 5.51
N ARG A 272 -24.98 -4.91 5.27
CA ARG A 272 -25.97 -4.69 4.21
C ARG A 272 -25.39 -4.85 2.81
N TYR A 273 -24.17 -4.37 2.59
CA TYR A 273 -23.46 -4.52 1.33
C TYR A 273 -23.28 -6.00 0.97
N LEU A 274 -22.72 -6.78 1.88
CA LEU A 274 -22.49 -8.23 1.68
C LEU A 274 -23.81 -9.01 1.52
N ALA A 275 -24.84 -8.67 2.28
CA ALA A 275 -26.14 -9.33 2.15
C ALA A 275 -26.75 -9.20 0.72
N ARG A 276 -26.47 -8.08 0.04
CA ARG A 276 -26.96 -7.81 -1.33
C ARG A 276 -25.99 -8.26 -2.43
N ALA A 277 -24.72 -8.54 -2.08
CA ALA A 277 -23.73 -8.95 -3.05
C ALA A 277 -24.03 -10.33 -3.65
N PRO A 278 -23.72 -10.58 -4.92
CA PRO A 278 -23.87 -11.90 -5.52
C PRO A 278 -23.09 -12.98 -4.76
N ARG A 279 -23.54 -14.23 -4.83
CA ARG A 279 -22.82 -15.37 -4.24
C ARG A 279 -21.47 -15.54 -4.94
N ALA A 280 -20.46 -15.96 -4.19
CA ALA A 280 -19.14 -16.32 -4.67
C ALA A 280 -18.59 -17.49 -3.86
N ALA A 281 -17.66 -18.23 -4.43
CA ALA A 281 -17.01 -19.32 -3.72
C ALA A 281 -16.15 -18.76 -2.56
N VAL A 282 -16.08 -19.51 -1.48
CA VAL A 282 -15.09 -19.32 -0.42
C VAL A 282 -13.74 -19.79 -0.94
N ALA A 283 -12.71 -18.96 -0.78
CA ALA A 283 -11.39 -19.27 -1.28
C ALA A 283 -10.29 -18.63 -0.39
N PRO A 284 -9.15 -19.31 -0.17
CA PRO A 284 -8.04 -18.80 0.59
C PRO A 284 -7.24 -17.71 -0.16
N GLY A 285 -7.53 -17.48 -1.43
CA GLY A 285 -6.88 -16.47 -2.25
C GLY A 285 -5.35 -16.60 -2.26
N ASN A 286 -4.68 -15.45 -2.19
CA ASN A 286 -3.22 -15.35 -2.23
C ASN A 286 -2.55 -15.31 -0.84
N VAL A 287 -3.28 -15.61 0.22
CA VAL A 287 -2.76 -15.52 1.59
C VAL A 287 -1.62 -16.51 1.81
N PHE A 288 -1.78 -17.75 1.37
CA PHE A 288 -0.77 -18.80 1.57
C PHE A 288 0.20 -18.92 0.38
N GLN A 289 -0.29 -18.80 -0.85
CA GLN A 289 0.49 -19.00 -2.07
C GLN A 289 0.33 -17.81 -3.03
N PRO A 290 1.31 -17.56 -3.92
CA PRO A 290 1.13 -16.54 -4.95
C PRO A 290 -0.07 -16.88 -5.83
N PRO A 291 -0.79 -15.87 -6.38
CA PRO A 291 -1.91 -16.12 -7.28
C PRO A 291 -1.43 -16.79 -8.58
N LEU A 292 -2.21 -17.75 -9.09
CA LEU A 292 -1.92 -18.45 -10.33
C LEU A 292 -2.15 -17.59 -11.59
N SER A 293 -3.02 -16.59 -11.48
CA SER A 293 -3.31 -15.68 -12.59
C SER A 293 -2.21 -14.63 -12.73
N PRO A 294 -1.87 -14.24 -13.97
CA PRO A 294 -0.93 -13.16 -14.19
C PRO A 294 -1.41 -11.89 -13.50
N GLY A 295 -0.46 -11.13 -12.94
CA GLY A 295 -0.71 -9.87 -12.26
C GLY A 295 -1.36 -8.84 -13.19
N GLY A 296 -0.79 -7.71 -13.26
CA GLY A 296 -1.28 -6.53 -13.98
C GLY A 296 -1.49 -5.39 -13.00
N VAL A 297 -1.61 -4.20 -13.53
CA VAL A 297 -1.81 -3.01 -12.70
C VAL A 297 -3.26 -2.91 -12.22
N ASP A 298 -4.21 -3.18 -13.10
CA ASP A 298 -5.65 -2.94 -12.90
C ASP A 298 -6.39 -4.19 -12.45
N GLY A 299 -7.27 -4.07 -11.46
CA GLY A 299 -8.17 -5.14 -11.00
C GLY A 299 -9.45 -5.27 -11.84
N GLY A 300 -9.74 -4.29 -12.71
CA GLY A 300 -10.90 -4.27 -13.59
C GLY A 300 -12.22 -3.84 -12.92
N LEU A 301 -12.19 -3.42 -11.66
CA LEU A 301 -13.38 -3.04 -10.90
C LEU A 301 -13.87 -1.63 -11.24
N ARG A 302 -12.97 -0.69 -11.61
CA ARG A 302 -13.33 0.67 -12.04
C ARG A 302 -14.20 0.68 -13.31
N ARG A 303 -13.92 -0.22 -14.27
CA ARG A 303 -14.72 -0.34 -15.50
C ARG A 303 -16.15 -0.83 -15.23
N ARG A 304 -16.34 -1.62 -14.16
CA ARG A 304 -17.67 -2.05 -13.73
C ARG A 304 -18.43 -0.93 -13.02
N ALA A 305 -17.73 -0.16 -12.16
CA ALA A 305 -18.31 0.97 -11.44
C ALA A 305 -18.79 2.10 -12.38
N GLN A 306 -18.05 2.41 -13.45
CA GLN A 306 -18.43 3.42 -14.43
C GLN A 306 -19.78 3.15 -15.12
N ARG A 307 -20.24 1.91 -15.18
CA ARG A 307 -21.57 1.55 -15.69
C ARG A 307 -22.71 1.76 -14.69
N THR A 308 -22.38 1.96 -13.38
CA THR A 308 -23.32 2.14 -12.28
C THR A 308 -23.20 3.52 -11.61
N GLU A 309 -22.36 4.40 -12.12
CA GLU A 309 -21.73 5.51 -11.37
C GLU A 309 -22.65 6.69 -10.99
N LEU A 310 -23.72 6.98 -11.71
CA LEU A 310 -24.51 8.19 -11.43
C LEU A 310 -25.35 8.08 -10.14
N ALA A 311 -25.78 6.88 -9.79
CA ALA A 311 -26.64 6.66 -8.61
C ALA A 311 -25.84 6.48 -7.29
N THR A 312 -24.57 6.05 -7.37
CA THR A 312 -23.80 5.62 -6.20
C THR A 312 -22.89 6.72 -5.64
N GLN A 313 -22.46 7.69 -6.42
CA GLN A 313 -21.64 8.82 -5.94
C GLN A 313 -22.43 9.70 -4.94
N VAL A 314 -23.72 9.90 -5.18
CA VAL A 314 -24.62 10.63 -4.28
C VAL A 314 -24.81 9.87 -2.96
N ALA A 315 -24.88 8.55 -3.00
CA ALA A 315 -25.07 7.72 -1.81
C ALA A 315 -23.82 7.64 -0.90
N ALA A 316 -22.62 7.61 -1.47
CA ALA A 316 -21.37 7.54 -0.69
C ALA A 316 -21.06 8.87 0.02
N VAL A 317 -21.26 10.00 -0.64
CA VAL A 317 -21.13 11.34 -0.04
C VAL A 317 -22.21 11.56 1.01
N GLY A 318 -23.44 11.12 0.74
CA GLY A 318 -24.55 11.17 1.69
C GLY A 318 -24.33 10.31 2.95
N ALA A 319 -23.72 9.13 2.80
CA ALA A 319 -23.41 8.26 3.94
C ALA A 319 -22.33 8.87 4.86
N VAL A 320 -21.31 9.52 4.29
CA VAL A 320 -20.28 10.23 5.06
C VAL A 320 -20.87 11.45 5.76
N ALA A 321 -21.75 12.20 5.10
CA ALA A 321 -22.44 13.34 5.68
C ALA A 321 -23.41 12.91 6.80
N ALA A 322 -24.17 11.82 6.60
CA ALA A 322 -25.07 11.27 7.62
C ALA A 322 -24.30 10.75 8.86
N LEU A 323 -23.14 10.12 8.67
CA LEU A 323 -22.28 9.70 9.78
C LEU A 323 -21.72 10.91 10.55
N ALA A 324 -21.33 11.98 9.86
CA ALA A 324 -20.90 13.22 10.50
C ALA A 324 -22.04 13.86 11.30
N THR A 325 -23.26 13.86 10.77
CA THR A 325 -24.45 14.40 11.47
C THR A 325 -24.79 13.58 12.71
N VAL A 326 -24.73 12.23 12.62
CA VAL A 326 -24.97 11.35 13.78
C VAL A 326 -23.89 11.55 14.85
N ALA A 327 -22.63 11.74 14.46
CA ALA A 327 -21.54 12.00 15.39
C ALA A 327 -21.74 13.34 16.14
N VAL A 328 -22.18 14.39 15.44
CA VAL A 328 -22.50 15.69 16.06
C VAL A 328 -23.69 15.61 17.00
N ILE A 329 -24.75 14.86 16.63
CA ILE A 329 -25.91 14.64 17.48
C ILE A 329 -25.55 13.82 18.74
N ALA A 330 -24.76 12.76 18.61
CA ALA A 330 -24.29 11.96 19.72
C ALA A 330 -23.40 12.78 20.67
N TRP A 331 -22.51 13.61 20.14
CA TRP A 331 -21.68 14.52 20.91
C TRP A 331 -22.51 15.56 21.68
N ARG A 332 -23.56 16.14 21.06
CA ARG A 332 -24.47 17.07 21.76
C ARG A 332 -25.30 16.39 22.86
N ARG A 333 -25.64 15.09 22.71
CA ARG A 333 -26.38 14.33 23.74
C ARG A 333 -25.51 13.88 24.91
N SER A 334 -24.21 13.66 24.71
CA SER A 334 -23.28 13.28 25.78
C SER A 334 -22.80 14.46 26.62
N ARG A 335 -23.15 15.69 26.24
CA ARG A 335 -22.85 16.92 27.01
C ARG A 335 -24.08 17.49 27.73
N ARG A 336 -25.23 16.83 27.63
CA ARG A 336 -26.41 17.06 28.47
C ARG A 336 -26.58 15.93 29.47
#